data_416ad6e226c185852828794f21514b28
#
_entry.id   416ad6e226c185852828794f21514b28
#
_cell.length_a   1.000
_cell.length_b   1.000
_cell.length_c   1.000
_cell.angle_alpha   90.00
_cell.angle_beta   90.00
_cell.angle_gamma   90.00
#
_symmetry.space_group_name_H-M   'P 1'
#
loop_
_entity.id
_entity.type
_entity.pdbx_description
1 polymer ?
#
loop_
_entity_poly.entity_id
_entity_poly.type
_entity_poly.pdbx_seq_one_letter_code
_entity_poly.pdbx_strand_id
1 'polypeptide(L)'
;MTDISVSKIRNFCIIAHIDHGKSTLADRLLQDTGTVQQRDMQEQFLDSMDLERERGITIKLQAARMKYKAEDSQEYVLNLIDTPGHVDFSYEVSRSLQACEGALLVVDASQGVEAQTLANVYLALENNLEIIPVLNKVDLPGADAEKIKQEIEEIIGLDTSNAINCSAKTGVGIKDILEAIVRRIPPPQDEIKLPTKALIFDSYYDPYRGVIVYFRVISGSISKRDKILLMASKKNYELDEIGIMAPDQQQIDDLHAGEVGYLAASIKSVADARVGDTITLLNSPANDPLPGYKTANPMVFCGLFPTDADQFPDLRVSLEKLQLSDAALKYEPETSSAMGFGFRCGFLGLLHMEIVQERLEREYDLDLIVTAPSVIYKVNLTQQENIFIDNPSTIPDPQLRESIEEPYVKMEIYAPNEFNGTLMGLCQERRGVFIDMKYITTDRVTLIYEIPLAEVVTDFFDQMKSRTQGYASMEYHLIGYRKNDLVRLDVLINSERADPLTSIVHKDKAYGIGRSLVEKLKELIPKQQFKIPIQASIGSRIIASESISALRKDVLSKCYGGDISRKKKLLKKQAKGKKRMKAMGKVEVPQEAFMAVLKLNQ
;
A
#
# COMPACT_ATOMS: atom_id res chain seq x y z
N MET A 1 26.89 -29.99 5.93
CA MET A 1 27.40 -28.60 5.73
C MET A 1 28.15 -28.21 6.99
N THR A 2 29.27 -27.48 6.89
CA THR A 2 30.04 -27.02 8.06
C THR A 2 29.15 -26.14 8.94
N ASP A 3 29.01 -26.49 10.23
CA ASP A 3 28.33 -25.67 11.25
C ASP A 3 28.89 -24.23 11.19
N ILE A 4 28.07 -23.32 10.72
CA ILE A 4 28.42 -21.91 10.67
C ILE A 4 28.26 -21.38 12.08
N SER A 5 29.35 -20.91 12.67
CA SER A 5 29.29 -20.28 14.00
C SER A 5 28.37 -19.07 13.95
N VAL A 6 27.45 -18.95 14.90
CA VAL A 6 26.53 -17.80 15.05
C VAL A 6 27.28 -16.47 15.02
N SER A 7 28.52 -16.43 15.55
CA SER A 7 29.36 -15.23 15.52
C SER A 7 29.71 -14.71 14.13
N LYS A 8 29.54 -15.53 13.09
CA LYS A 8 29.82 -15.20 11.69
C LYS A 8 28.57 -14.88 10.87
N ILE A 9 27.39 -14.82 11.49
CA ILE A 9 26.15 -14.45 10.85
C ILE A 9 25.92 -12.95 11.02
N ARG A 10 25.42 -12.29 9.97
CA ARG A 10 24.97 -10.89 10.00
C ARG A 10 23.61 -10.80 9.31
N ASN A 11 22.58 -10.46 10.07
CA ASN A 11 21.24 -10.23 9.52
C ASN A 11 21.02 -8.73 9.43
N PHE A 12 20.73 -8.23 8.26
CA PHE A 12 20.56 -6.81 8.02
C PHE A 12 19.51 -6.53 6.96
N CYS A 13 18.97 -5.33 6.99
CA CYS A 13 18.07 -4.81 6.00
C CYS A 13 18.62 -3.52 5.38
N ILE A 14 17.97 -3.07 4.31
CA ILE A 14 18.26 -1.77 3.69
C ILE A 14 17.04 -0.88 3.87
N ILE A 15 17.20 0.24 4.57
CA ILE A 15 16.19 1.28 4.71
C ILE A 15 16.57 2.49 3.86
N ALA A 16 15.64 2.94 3.03
CA ALA A 16 15.86 4.04 2.10
C ALA A 16 14.54 4.70 1.75
N HIS A 17 14.62 5.94 1.29
CA HIS A 17 13.50 6.56 0.57
C HIS A 17 13.37 5.95 -0.84
N ILE A 18 12.20 6.14 -1.48
CA ILE A 18 11.98 5.77 -2.88
C ILE A 18 13.02 6.49 -3.74
N ASP A 19 13.54 5.82 -4.76
CA ASP A 19 14.57 6.32 -5.69
C ASP A 19 15.95 6.64 -5.09
N HIS A 20 16.21 6.39 -3.80
CA HIS A 20 17.56 6.54 -3.22
C HIS A 20 18.53 5.42 -3.63
N GLY A 21 18.05 4.42 -4.39
CA GLY A 21 18.88 3.36 -4.98
C GLY A 21 19.02 2.11 -4.13
N LYS A 22 18.01 1.78 -3.32
CA LYS A 22 17.93 0.58 -2.48
C LYS A 22 18.13 -0.70 -3.29
N SER A 23 17.30 -0.97 -4.29
CA SER A 23 17.35 -2.19 -5.11
C SER A 23 18.67 -2.28 -5.90
N THR A 24 19.17 -1.15 -6.42
CA THR A 24 20.48 -1.10 -7.10
C THR A 24 21.64 -1.45 -6.15
N LEU A 25 21.57 -1.02 -4.88
CA LEU A 25 22.57 -1.39 -3.88
C LEU A 25 22.47 -2.87 -3.54
N ALA A 26 21.28 -3.41 -3.35
CA ALA A 26 21.06 -4.84 -3.11
C ALA A 26 21.65 -5.69 -4.25
N ASP A 27 21.41 -5.31 -5.51
CA ASP A 27 21.98 -5.94 -6.70
C ASP A 27 23.52 -5.98 -6.65
N ARG A 28 24.15 -4.86 -6.27
CA ARG A 28 25.61 -4.79 -6.16
C ARG A 28 26.16 -5.69 -5.04
N LEU A 29 25.49 -5.74 -3.90
CA LEU A 29 25.88 -6.62 -2.80
C LEU A 29 25.82 -8.11 -3.23
N LEU A 30 24.76 -8.51 -3.96
CA LEU A 30 24.63 -9.86 -4.52
C LEU A 30 25.73 -10.17 -5.55
N GLN A 31 26.06 -9.20 -6.40
CA GLN A 31 27.08 -9.34 -7.43
C GLN A 31 28.49 -9.45 -6.80
N ASP A 32 28.86 -8.53 -5.90
CA ASP A 32 30.21 -8.45 -5.32
C ASP A 32 30.52 -9.61 -4.38
N THR A 33 29.48 -10.20 -3.76
CA THR A 33 29.62 -11.44 -2.97
C THR A 33 29.65 -12.70 -3.84
N GLY A 34 29.43 -12.57 -5.16
CA GLY A 34 29.37 -13.71 -6.08
C GLY A 34 28.15 -14.62 -5.87
N THR A 35 27.14 -14.16 -5.14
CA THR A 35 25.89 -14.89 -4.91
C THR A 35 25.11 -15.08 -6.19
N VAL A 36 25.11 -14.03 -7.04
CA VAL A 36 24.58 -14.06 -8.41
C VAL A 36 25.73 -13.84 -9.38
N GLN A 37 25.86 -14.72 -10.40
CA GLN A 37 26.88 -14.55 -11.43
C GLN A 37 26.56 -13.36 -12.32
N GLN A 38 27.58 -12.65 -12.78
CA GLN A 38 27.41 -11.44 -13.61
C GLN A 38 26.57 -11.67 -14.88
N ARG A 39 26.61 -12.87 -15.46
CA ARG A 39 25.81 -13.24 -16.66
C ARG A 39 24.33 -13.44 -16.36
N ASP A 40 23.98 -13.78 -15.11
CA ASP A 40 22.62 -14.09 -14.67
C ASP A 40 22.00 -12.89 -13.93
N MET A 41 22.78 -11.81 -13.76
CA MET A 41 22.36 -10.59 -13.08
C MET A 41 21.39 -9.80 -13.97
N GLN A 42 20.25 -9.45 -13.40
CA GLN A 42 19.25 -8.54 -14.00
C GLN A 42 19.11 -7.30 -13.10
N GLU A 43 18.70 -6.19 -13.67
CA GLU A 43 18.38 -5.01 -12.87
C GLU A 43 17.20 -5.30 -11.91
N GLN A 44 17.32 -4.86 -10.66
CA GLN A 44 16.34 -5.11 -9.59
C GLN A 44 16.07 -6.62 -9.41
N PHE A 45 17.14 -7.38 -9.23
CA PHE A 45 17.11 -8.85 -9.19
C PHE A 45 16.18 -9.39 -8.09
N LEU A 46 16.15 -8.74 -6.92
CA LEU A 46 15.26 -9.13 -5.82
C LEU A 46 13.81 -8.72 -6.05
N ASP A 47 13.54 -7.73 -6.90
CA ASP A 47 12.19 -7.30 -7.24
C ASP A 47 11.59 -8.32 -8.22
N SER A 48 10.90 -9.33 -7.70
CA SER A 48 10.43 -10.51 -8.46
C SER A 48 9.20 -10.25 -9.31
N MET A 49 8.43 -9.19 -9.01
CA MET A 49 7.21 -8.82 -9.71
C MET A 49 7.50 -7.81 -10.81
N ASP A 50 6.87 -7.97 -11.99
CA ASP A 50 6.98 -6.99 -13.07
C ASP A 50 6.52 -5.58 -12.61
N LEU A 51 5.52 -5.53 -11.76
CA LEU A 51 4.98 -4.31 -11.17
C LEU A 51 6.00 -3.57 -10.28
N GLU A 52 6.83 -4.30 -9.53
CA GLU A 52 7.93 -3.73 -8.72
C GLU A 52 8.94 -3.04 -9.62
N ARG A 53 9.34 -3.70 -10.71
CA ARG A 53 10.32 -3.19 -11.69
C ARG A 53 9.78 -1.99 -12.46
N GLU A 54 8.52 -2.04 -12.90
CA GLU A 54 7.88 -0.92 -13.63
C GLU A 54 7.74 0.34 -12.77
N ARG A 55 7.39 0.16 -11.49
CA ARG A 55 7.18 1.28 -10.55
C ARG A 55 8.46 1.70 -9.81
N GLY A 56 9.55 0.92 -9.91
CA GLY A 56 10.80 1.18 -9.19
C GLY A 56 10.69 1.07 -7.67
N ILE A 57 9.74 0.30 -7.16
CA ILE A 57 9.48 0.14 -5.72
C ILE A 57 9.45 -1.35 -5.35
N THR A 58 10.04 -1.70 -4.23
CA THR A 58 9.87 -3.02 -3.63
C THR A 58 8.51 -3.09 -2.94
N ILE A 59 7.70 -4.06 -3.30
CA ILE A 59 6.37 -4.30 -2.75
C ILE A 59 6.42 -5.47 -1.77
N LYS A 60 7.09 -6.55 -2.17
CA LYS A 60 7.17 -7.78 -1.40
C LYS A 60 8.53 -7.94 -0.76
N LEU A 61 8.52 -8.37 0.50
CA LEU A 61 9.73 -8.70 1.22
C LEU A 61 10.46 -9.87 0.54
N GLN A 62 11.79 -9.73 0.38
CA GLN A 62 12.67 -10.76 -0.14
C GLN A 62 13.83 -10.97 0.82
N ALA A 63 14.28 -12.22 0.96
CA ALA A 63 15.46 -12.55 1.73
C ALA A 63 16.52 -13.15 0.82
N ALA A 64 17.79 -12.77 1.02
CA ALA A 64 18.91 -13.31 0.28
C ALA A 64 20.08 -13.60 1.20
N ARG A 65 20.58 -14.84 1.14
CA ARG A 65 21.75 -15.29 1.89
C ARG A 65 23.00 -15.21 1.01
N MET A 66 23.96 -14.42 1.44
CA MET A 66 25.25 -14.21 0.77
C MET A 66 26.39 -14.79 1.60
N LYS A 67 27.44 -15.25 0.93
CA LYS A 67 28.71 -15.62 1.57
C LYS A 67 29.75 -14.57 1.22
N TYR A 68 30.41 -14.02 2.23
CA TYR A 68 31.41 -12.99 2.04
C TYR A 68 32.72 -13.34 2.77
N LYS A 69 33.80 -13.28 2.02
CA LYS A 69 35.16 -13.43 2.61
C LYS A 69 35.71 -12.06 2.93
N ALA A 70 35.73 -11.72 4.21
CA ALA A 70 36.14 -10.42 4.69
C ALA A 70 37.71 -10.24 4.67
N GLU A 71 38.15 -9.02 4.93
CA GLU A 71 39.58 -8.68 4.99
C GLU A 71 40.36 -9.45 6.05
N ASP A 72 39.69 -9.90 7.12
CA ASP A 72 40.25 -10.79 8.12
C ASP A 72 40.46 -12.24 7.64
N SER A 73 40.20 -12.49 6.34
CA SER A 73 40.26 -13.79 5.68
C SER A 73 39.27 -14.83 6.21
N GLN A 74 38.28 -14.44 7.03
CA GLN A 74 37.21 -15.30 7.47
C GLN A 74 35.99 -15.20 6.54
N GLU A 75 35.22 -16.29 6.50
CA GLU A 75 33.97 -16.33 5.72
C GLU A 75 32.80 -16.03 6.66
N TYR A 76 31.99 -15.05 6.24
CA TYR A 76 30.76 -14.62 6.92
C TYR A 76 29.53 -14.97 6.09
N VAL A 77 28.43 -15.20 6.78
CA VAL A 77 27.10 -15.32 6.18
C VAL A 77 26.35 -14.02 6.41
N LEU A 78 25.99 -13.38 5.33
CA LEU A 78 25.24 -12.13 5.32
C LEU A 78 23.82 -12.44 4.84
N ASN A 79 22.82 -12.25 5.68
CA ASN A 79 21.42 -12.40 5.33
C ASN A 79 20.83 -11.00 5.12
N LEU A 80 20.59 -10.65 3.87
CA LEU A 80 19.85 -9.43 3.50
C LEU A 80 18.36 -9.73 3.55
N ILE A 81 17.62 -8.90 4.26
CA ILE A 81 16.14 -8.88 4.25
C ILE A 81 15.76 -7.57 3.56
N ASP A 82 15.37 -7.66 2.28
CA ASP A 82 14.99 -6.49 1.50
C ASP A 82 13.60 -6.01 1.89
N THR A 83 13.44 -4.70 2.14
CA THR A 83 12.25 -4.10 2.72
C THR A 83 11.58 -3.15 1.73
N PRO A 84 10.25 -3.05 1.70
CA PRO A 84 9.58 -1.95 1.01
C PRO A 84 10.06 -0.59 1.52
N GLY A 85 10.05 0.43 0.66
CA GLY A 85 10.44 1.80 1.03
C GLY A 85 9.27 2.74 1.32
N HIS A 86 8.05 2.39 0.91
CA HIS A 86 6.88 3.27 0.94
C HIS A 86 6.13 3.23 2.28
N VAL A 87 5.54 4.37 2.69
CA VAL A 87 4.79 4.51 3.96
C VAL A 87 3.60 3.54 4.09
N ASP A 88 2.93 3.23 2.99
CA ASP A 88 1.81 2.26 2.99
C ASP A 88 2.26 0.86 3.42
N PHE A 89 3.54 0.54 3.27
CA PHE A 89 4.15 -0.73 3.66
C PHE A 89 4.95 -0.68 4.97
N SER A 90 4.70 0.33 5.81
CA SER A 90 5.38 0.47 7.11
C SER A 90 5.24 -0.77 8.00
N TYR A 91 4.16 -1.51 7.82
CA TYR A 91 3.92 -2.78 8.50
C TYR A 91 4.92 -3.88 8.07
N GLU A 92 5.18 -4.01 6.77
CA GLU A 92 6.18 -4.92 6.20
C GLU A 92 7.60 -4.52 6.63
N VAL A 93 7.89 -3.21 6.64
CA VAL A 93 9.16 -2.67 7.13
C VAL A 93 9.39 -3.06 8.60
N SER A 94 8.40 -2.84 9.46
CA SER A 94 8.50 -3.19 10.89
C SER A 94 8.82 -4.67 11.11
N ARG A 95 8.26 -5.57 10.29
CA ARG A 95 8.53 -7.02 10.34
C ARG A 95 9.96 -7.35 9.98
N SER A 96 10.44 -6.77 8.89
CA SER A 96 11.81 -6.98 8.41
C SER A 96 12.83 -6.53 9.43
N LEU A 97 12.61 -5.37 10.03
CA LEU A 97 13.49 -4.81 11.07
C LEU A 97 13.61 -5.74 12.28
N GLN A 98 12.52 -6.36 12.75
CA GLN A 98 12.56 -7.31 13.87
C GLN A 98 13.34 -8.59 13.54
N ALA A 99 13.52 -8.91 12.27
CA ALA A 99 14.31 -10.06 11.83
C ALA A 99 15.80 -9.73 11.62
N CYS A 100 16.27 -8.52 11.94
CA CYS A 100 17.62 -8.04 11.71
C CYS A 100 18.31 -7.60 13.00
N GLU A 101 19.65 -7.55 12.99
CA GLU A 101 20.50 -6.90 13.99
C GLU A 101 21.02 -5.55 13.51
N GLY A 102 20.96 -5.26 12.21
CA GLY A 102 21.41 -3.98 11.66
C GLY A 102 20.65 -3.52 10.44
N ALA A 103 20.82 -2.25 10.11
CA ALA A 103 20.22 -1.63 8.96
C ALA A 103 21.22 -0.73 8.20
N LEU A 104 21.25 -0.83 6.89
CA LEU A 104 21.92 0.15 6.03
C LEU A 104 20.96 1.30 5.76
N LEU A 105 21.28 2.48 6.24
CA LEU A 105 20.51 3.71 5.95
C LEU A 105 21.06 4.33 4.68
N VAL A 106 20.36 4.14 3.57
CA VAL A 106 20.77 4.65 2.25
C VAL A 106 20.12 6.01 1.99
N VAL A 107 20.96 7.02 1.85
CA VAL A 107 20.56 8.41 1.56
C VAL A 107 21.18 8.84 0.23
N ASP A 108 20.38 9.43 -0.64
CA ASP A 108 20.87 10.04 -1.88
C ASP A 108 21.68 11.30 -1.57
N ALA A 109 22.95 11.30 -1.98
CA ALA A 109 23.87 12.44 -1.73
C ALA A 109 23.47 13.74 -2.46
N SER A 110 22.51 13.69 -3.38
CA SER A 110 21.98 14.87 -4.09
C SER A 110 20.64 15.36 -3.56
N GLN A 111 19.85 14.49 -2.91
CA GLN A 111 18.49 14.81 -2.42
C GLN A 111 18.45 15.02 -0.90
N GLY A 112 19.26 14.25 -0.13
CA GLY A 112 19.33 14.33 1.31
C GLY A 112 18.28 13.51 2.06
N VAL A 113 18.02 13.89 3.33
CA VAL A 113 17.08 13.20 4.20
C VAL A 113 15.64 13.55 3.83
N GLU A 114 14.80 12.54 3.69
CA GLU A 114 13.37 12.69 3.39
C GLU A 114 12.48 12.04 4.47
N ALA A 115 11.14 12.27 4.42
CA ALA A 115 10.19 11.83 5.45
C ALA A 115 10.27 10.32 5.75
N GLN A 116 10.26 9.51 4.69
CA GLN A 116 10.32 8.03 4.84
C GLN A 116 11.65 7.56 5.44
N THR A 117 12.74 8.29 5.19
CA THR A 117 14.03 8.03 5.81
C THR A 117 13.93 8.13 7.33
N LEU A 118 13.31 9.20 7.84
CA LEU A 118 13.13 9.43 9.27
C LEU A 118 12.24 8.35 9.91
N ALA A 119 11.09 8.08 9.30
CA ALA A 119 10.17 7.07 9.80
C ALA A 119 10.84 5.70 9.95
N ASN A 120 11.54 5.28 8.91
CA ASN A 120 12.22 3.99 8.90
C ASN A 120 13.38 3.94 9.91
N VAL A 121 14.10 5.05 10.11
CA VAL A 121 15.15 5.15 11.14
C VAL A 121 14.56 5.03 12.55
N TYR A 122 13.46 5.71 12.85
CA TYR A 122 12.80 5.58 14.15
C TYR A 122 12.33 4.16 14.41
N LEU A 123 11.75 3.49 13.40
CA LEU A 123 11.39 2.07 13.51
C LEU A 123 12.63 1.17 13.75
N ALA A 124 13.75 1.46 13.12
CA ALA A 124 15.01 0.74 13.34
C ALA A 124 15.56 0.94 14.77
N LEU A 125 15.51 2.18 15.27
CA LEU A 125 15.91 2.52 16.64
C LEU A 125 14.99 1.87 17.69
N GLU A 126 13.68 1.83 17.47
CA GLU A 126 12.74 1.12 18.34
C GLU A 126 13.05 -0.38 18.44
N ASN A 127 13.62 -0.96 17.38
CA ASN A 127 14.05 -2.36 17.35
C ASN A 127 15.53 -2.56 17.78
N ASN A 128 16.20 -1.51 18.28
CA ASN A 128 17.60 -1.51 18.72
C ASN A 128 18.58 -2.00 17.65
N LEU A 129 18.36 -1.65 16.38
CA LEU A 129 19.27 -2.02 15.30
C LEU A 129 20.49 -1.11 15.25
N GLU A 130 21.65 -1.70 14.90
CA GLU A 130 22.84 -0.93 14.52
C GLU A 130 22.60 -0.31 13.14
N ILE A 131 22.67 1.02 13.04
CA ILE A 131 22.40 1.75 11.79
C ILE A 131 23.73 2.19 11.17
N ILE A 132 23.94 1.83 9.90
CA ILE A 132 25.12 2.22 9.13
C ILE A 132 24.68 3.22 8.06
N PRO A 133 25.04 4.52 8.18
CA PRO A 133 24.75 5.52 7.14
C PRO A 133 25.56 5.27 5.87
N VAL A 134 24.86 5.26 4.73
CA VAL A 134 25.43 5.05 3.39
C VAL A 134 24.96 6.18 2.48
N LEU A 135 25.88 7.01 2.00
CA LEU A 135 25.61 8.11 1.08
C LEU A 135 25.75 7.59 -0.35
N ASN A 136 24.63 7.37 -1.01
CA ASN A 136 24.58 6.82 -2.36
C ASN A 136 24.55 7.91 -3.44
N LYS A 137 24.82 7.52 -4.67
CA LYS A 137 24.82 8.37 -5.86
C LYS A 137 25.86 9.51 -5.81
N VAL A 138 27.00 9.27 -5.17
CA VAL A 138 28.10 10.27 -5.13
C VAL A 138 28.72 10.57 -6.50
N ASP A 139 28.38 9.79 -7.52
CA ASP A 139 28.76 10.00 -8.91
C ASP A 139 27.95 11.12 -9.61
N LEU A 140 26.86 11.60 -9.03
CA LEU A 140 26.04 12.66 -9.61
C LEU A 140 26.69 14.04 -9.43
N PRO A 141 26.59 14.94 -10.44
CA PRO A 141 27.20 16.29 -10.37
C PRO A 141 26.68 17.17 -9.23
N GLY A 142 25.47 16.91 -8.72
CA GLY A 142 24.83 17.63 -7.61
C GLY A 142 25.06 17.00 -6.25
N ALA A 143 25.84 15.92 -6.14
CA ALA A 143 26.06 15.22 -4.88
C ALA A 143 26.98 16.02 -3.97
N ASP A 144 26.55 16.24 -2.71
CA ASP A 144 27.33 16.88 -1.65
C ASP A 144 27.29 16.03 -0.39
N ALA A 145 28.21 15.06 -0.32
CA ALA A 145 28.25 14.10 0.77
C ALA A 145 28.48 14.76 2.14
N GLU A 146 29.27 15.83 2.23
CA GLU A 146 29.57 16.48 3.51
C GLU A 146 28.34 17.25 4.02
N LYS A 147 27.60 17.93 3.14
CA LYS A 147 26.34 18.58 3.50
C LYS A 147 25.32 17.55 4.02
N ILE A 148 25.21 16.40 3.35
CA ILE A 148 24.24 15.36 3.74
C ILE A 148 24.65 14.67 5.05
N LYS A 149 25.92 14.50 5.33
CA LYS A 149 26.36 14.02 6.65
C LYS A 149 25.88 14.94 7.77
N GLN A 150 26.08 16.24 7.62
CA GLN A 150 25.59 17.24 8.59
C GLN A 150 24.07 17.18 8.73
N GLU A 151 23.35 17.05 7.62
CA GLU A 151 21.90 16.93 7.61
C GLU A 151 21.44 15.68 8.40
N ILE A 152 22.11 14.53 8.24
CA ILE A 152 21.80 13.31 9.00
C ILE A 152 22.07 13.52 10.50
N GLU A 153 23.17 14.17 10.88
CA GLU A 153 23.50 14.44 12.28
C GLU A 153 22.50 15.41 12.92
N GLU A 154 22.13 16.48 12.22
CA GLU A 154 21.20 17.50 12.74
C GLU A 154 19.76 17.00 12.85
N ILE A 155 19.29 16.23 11.83
CA ILE A 155 17.89 15.80 11.76
C ILE A 155 17.64 14.50 12.53
N ILE A 156 18.53 13.53 12.36
CA ILE A 156 18.36 12.17 12.87
C ILE A 156 19.10 11.99 14.20
N GLY A 157 20.21 12.72 14.37
CA GLY A 157 21.09 12.54 15.53
C GLY A 157 22.02 11.33 15.45
N LEU A 158 22.22 10.77 14.25
CA LEU A 158 23.15 9.66 14.02
C LEU A 158 24.57 10.20 13.76
N ASP A 159 25.58 9.57 14.37
CA ASP A 159 26.99 9.82 14.08
C ASP A 159 27.35 9.42 12.65
N THR A 160 27.76 10.39 11.84
CA THR A 160 28.15 10.20 10.44
C THR A 160 29.66 10.16 10.22
N SER A 161 30.48 10.20 11.27
CA SER A 161 31.96 10.13 11.18
C SER A 161 32.44 8.92 10.38
N ASN A 162 31.69 7.80 10.44
CA ASN A 162 31.96 6.56 9.73
C ASN A 162 30.92 6.27 8.62
N ALA A 163 30.27 7.30 8.09
CA ALA A 163 29.35 7.15 6.96
C ALA A 163 30.12 6.79 5.69
N ILE A 164 29.55 5.90 4.89
CA ILE A 164 30.21 5.34 3.71
C ILE A 164 29.67 6.04 2.46
N ASN A 165 30.58 6.62 1.69
CA ASN A 165 30.26 7.21 0.40
C ASN A 165 30.24 6.11 -0.67
N CYS A 166 29.15 5.95 -1.40
CA CYS A 166 29.04 4.93 -2.42
C CYS A 166 28.32 5.42 -3.69
N SER A 167 28.51 4.68 -4.75
CA SER A 167 27.68 4.71 -5.94
C SER A 167 27.31 3.27 -6.30
N ALA A 168 26.09 2.90 -6.02
CA ALA A 168 25.58 1.58 -6.37
C ALA A 168 25.63 1.36 -7.91
N LYS A 169 25.46 2.43 -8.70
CA LYS A 169 25.55 2.37 -10.15
C LYS A 169 26.95 2.04 -10.65
N THR A 170 27.99 2.66 -10.10
CA THR A 170 29.37 2.50 -10.56
C THR A 170 30.17 1.44 -9.78
N GLY A 171 29.65 0.99 -8.62
CA GLY A 171 30.31 0.02 -7.76
C GLY A 171 31.30 0.63 -6.76
N VAL A 172 31.42 1.94 -6.68
CA VAL A 172 32.30 2.63 -5.73
C VAL A 172 31.75 2.44 -4.31
N GLY A 173 32.64 2.10 -3.34
CA GLY A 173 32.32 1.99 -1.91
C GLY A 173 31.59 0.70 -1.50
N ILE A 174 31.27 -0.22 -2.42
CA ILE A 174 30.51 -1.45 -2.09
C ILE A 174 31.30 -2.36 -1.16
N LYS A 175 32.61 -2.52 -1.40
CA LYS A 175 33.46 -3.30 -0.52
C LYS A 175 33.51 -2.72 0.90
N ASP A 176 33.55 -1.40 1.03
CA ASP A 176 33.56 -0.73 2.33
C ASP A 176 32.24 -0.98 3.09
N ILE A 177 31.11 -1.04 2.38
CA ILE A 177 29.81 -1.41 2.95
C ILE A 177 29.84 -2.85 3.47
N LEU A 178 30.33 -3.82 2.69
CA LEU A 178 30.44 -5.23 3.09
C LEU A 178 31.33 -5.39 4.34
N GLU A 179 32.47 -4.70 4.39
CA GLU A 179 33.34 -4.69 5.56
C GLU A 179 32.67 -4.03 6.78
N ALA A 180 31.93 -2.95 6.58
CA ALA A 180 31.20 -2.29 7.67
C ALA A 180 30.08 -3.18 8.23
N ILE A 181 29.37 -3.92 7.39
CA ILE A 181 28.38 -4.92 7.81
C ILE A 181 29.03 -5.94 8.74
N VAL A 182 30.17 -6.51 8.33
CA VAL A 182 30.90 -7.51 9.13
C VAL A 182 31.37 -6.95 10.47
N ARG A 183 31.92 -5.72 10.48
CA ARG A 183 32.55 -5.13 11.66
C ARG A 183 31.57 -4.48 12.64
N ARG A 184 30.51 -3.84 12.15
CA ARG A 184 29.61 -3.01 12.97
C ARG A 184 28.34 -3.73 13.38
N ILE A 185 27.72 -4.51 12.47
CA ILE A 185 26.50 -5.22 12.81
C ILE A 185 26.83 -6.36 13.78
N PRO A 186 26.21 -6.42 14.97
CA PRO A 186 26.46 -7.49 15.91
C PRO A 186 25.96 -8.83 15.37
N PRO A 187 26.59 -9.95 15.74
CA PRO A 187 26.06 -11.27 15.45
C PRO A 187 24.75 -11.50 16.22
N PRO A 188 23.88 -12.42 15.76
CA PRO A 188 22.75 -12.91 16.54
C PRO A 188 23.19 -13.47 17.90
N GLN A 189 22.28 -13.53 18.85
CA GLN A 189 22.55 -14.16 20.14
C GLN A 189 22.69 -15.68 19.96
N ASP A 190 23.70 -16.28 20.62
CA ASP A 190 23.91 -17.74 20.57
C ASP A 190 22.99 -18.44 21.58
N GLU A 191 21.78 -18.72 21.16
CA GLU A 191 20.76 -19.39 21.96
C GLU A 191 20.44 -20.83 21.46
N ILE A 192 21.41 -21.49 20.82
CA ILE A 192 21.22 -22.84 20.25
C ILE A 192 20.71 -23.86 21.28
N LYS A 193 21.09 -23.73 22.55
CA LYS A 193 20.74 -24.69 23.62
C LYS A 193 19.35 -24.45 24.24
N LEU A 194 18.71 -23.35 23.93
CA LEU A 194 17.36 -23.04 24.41
C LEU A 194 16.29 -23.75 23.59
N PRO A 195 15.05 -23.88 24.14
CA PRO A 195 13.92 -24.38 23.36
C PRO A 195 13.77 -23.63 22.06
N THR A 196 13.43 -24.33 21.00
CA THR A 196 13.31 -23.75 19.67
C THR A 196 12.20 -22.72 19.59
N LYS A 197 12.58 -21.52 19.15
CA LYS A 197 11.68 -20.44 18.79
C LYS A 197 12.13 -19.84 17.46
N ALA A 198 11.21 -19.75 16.51
CA ALA A 198 11.45 -19.02 15.28
C ALA A 198 10.31 -18.06 15.00
N LEU A 199 10.65 -16.88 14.50
CA LEU A 199 9.71 -15.80 14.17
C LEU A 199 9.34 -15.86 12.71
N ILE A 200 8.06 -15.95 12.40
CA ILE A 200 7.54 -15.84 11.03
C ILE A 200 7.53 -14.35 10.66
N PHE A 201 8.27 -13.95 9.64
CA PHE A 201 8.28 -12.57 9.18
C PHE A 201 7.58 -12.36 7.83
N ASP A 202 7.41 -13.43 7.01
CA ASP A 202 6.61 -13.38 5.78
C ASP A 202 6.09 -14.78 5.41
N SER A 203 5.11 -14.84 4.49
CA SER A 203 4.62 -16.09 3.92
C SER A 203 3.97 -15.85 2.56
N TYR A 204 3.99 -16.87 1.70
CA TYR A 204 3.25 -16.83 0.45
C TYR A 204 2.69 -18.21 0.11
N TYR A 205 1.73 -18.25 -0.80
CA TYR A 205 1.11 -19.48 -1.23
C TYR A 205 1.72 -20.00 -2.53
N ASP A 206 2.18 -21.24 -2.51
CA ASP A 206 2.62 -21.98 -3.69
C ASP A 206 1.56 -23.03 -4.03
N PRO A 207 1.05 -23.09 -5.28
CA PRO A 207 -0.03 -24.02 -5.67
C PRO A 207 0.31 -25.51 -5.47
N TYR A 208 1.60 -25.86 -5.47
CA TYR A 208 2.07 -27.25 -5.36
C TYR A 208 2.51 -27.64 -3.96
N ARG A 209 3.08 -26.68 -3.19
CA ARG A 209 3.67 -26.92 -1.87
C ARG A 209 2.82 -26.38 -0.72
N GLY A 210 1.76 -25.63 -1.02
CA GLY A 210 0.96 -24.94 -0.01
C GLY A 210 1.64 -23.64 0.46
N VAL A 211 1.44 -23.28 1.72
CA VAL A 211 2.04 -22.05 2.28
C VAL A 211 3.52 -22.26 2.54
N ILE A 212 4.34 -21.45 1.91
CA ILE A 212 5.76 -21.30 2.18
C ILE A 212 5.91 -20.19 3.21
N VAL A 213 6.60 -20.48 4.30
CA VAL A 213 6.79 -19.56 5.42
C VAL A 213 8.24 -19.14 5.49
N TYR A 214 8.50 -17.83 5.48
CA TYR A 214 9.81 -17.26 5.77
C TYR A 214 9.94 -17.00 7.26
N PHE A 215 11.03 -17.46 7.84
CA PHE A 215 11.23 -17.34 9.27
C PHE A 215 12.70 -17.12 9.63
N ARG A 216 12.91 -16.61 10.81
CA ARG A 216 14.20 -16.51 11.45
C ARG A 216 14.21 -17.36 12.72
N VAL A 217 15.20 -18.22 12.87
CA VAL A 217 15.42 -18.98 14.11
C VAL A 217 16.04 -18.03 15.16
N ILE A 218 15.34 -17.81 16.25
CA ILE A 218 15.84 -16.99 17.37
C ILE A 218 16.60 -17.85 18.36
N SER A 219 16.05 -19.02 18.72
CA SER A 219 16.71 -19.97 19.62
C SER A 219 16.50 -21.40 19.17
N GLY A 220 17.39 -22.31 19.58
CA GLY A 220 17.33 -23.72 19.23
C GLY A 220 17.70 -24.03 17.80
N SER A 221 17.12 -25.06 17.24
CA SER A 221 17.29 -25.50 15.85
C SER A 221 16.00 -26.11 15.30
N ILE A 222 15.85 -26.10 13.99
CA ILE A 222 14.73 -26.71 13.26
C ILE A 222 15.32 -27.59 12.16
N SER A 223 14.88 -28.85 12.08
CA SER A 223 15.35 -29.80 11.10
C SER A 223 14.22 -30.33 10.23
N LYS A 224 14.55 -30.84 9.04
CA LYS A 224 13.60 -31.49 8.15
C LYS A 224 12.92 -32.66 8.87
N ARG A 225 11.61 -32.80 8.67
CA ARG A 225 10.71 -33.77 9.32
C ARG A 225 10.42 -33.49 10.80
N ASP A 226 10.87 -32.39 11.37
CA ASP A 226 10.43 -31.98 12.69
C ASP A 226 8.93 -31.72 12.70
N LYS A 227 8.29 -32.00 13.84
CA LYS A 227 6.91 -31.60 14.08
C LYS A 227 6.90 -30.26 14.79
N ILE A 228 6.40 -29.26 14.08
CA ILE A 228 6.31 -27.89 14.58
C ILE A 228 4.92 -27.59 15.13
N LEU A 229 4.87 -26.68 16.09
CA LEU A 229 3.67 -26.07 16.63
C LEU A 229 3.71 -24.56 16.33
N LEU A 230 2.68 -24.05 15.68
CA LEU A 230 2.42 -22.63 15.52
C LEU A 230 1.70 -22.13 16.77
N MET A 231 2.32 -21.23 17.53
CA MET A 231 1.85 -20.94 18.90
C MET A 231 0.56 -20.11 18.93
N ALA A 232 0.33 -19.22 17.96
CA ALA A 232 -0.89 -18.40 17.89
C ALA A 232 -2.10 -19.21 17.40
N SER A 233 -1.94 -19.97 16.32
CA SER A 233 -3.01 -20.81 15.76
C SER A 233 -3.22 -22.13 16.52
N LYS A 234 -2.25 -22.53 17.36
CA LYS A 234 -2.22 -23.82 18.08
C LYS A 234 -2.32 -25.04 17.18
N LYS A 235 -1.92 -24.90 15.90
CA LYS A 235 -1.89 -25.96 14.93
C LYS A 235 -0.49 -26.56 14.81
N ASN A 236 -0.44 -27.87 14.57
CA ASN A 236 0.81 -28.60 14.38
C ASN A 236 0.94 -29.10 12.95
N TYR A 237 2.17 -29.12 12.45
CA TYR A 237 2.52 -29.58 11.12
C TYR A 237 3.83 -30.35 11.17
N GLU A 238 4.01 -31.27 10.23
CA GLU A 238 5.28 -31.93 9.98
C GLU A 238 5.98 -31.21 8.82
N LEU A 239 7.26 -30.92 8.95
CA LEU A 239 8.01 -30.22 7.93
C LEU A 239 8.34 -31.13 6.75
N ASP A 240 7.82 -30.76 5.57
CA ASP A 240 8.16 -31.43 4.32
C ASP A 240 9.52 -30.96 3.79
N GLU A 241 9.76 -29.67 3.90
CA GLU A 241 10.92 -28.99 3.35
C GLU A 241 11.39 -27.85 4.26
N ILE A 242 12.70 -27.67 4.36
CA ILE A 242 13.36 -26.53 5.00
C ILE A 242 14.52 -26.09 4.12
N GLY A 243 14.81 -24.80 4.06
CA GLY A 243 15.87 -24.29 3.21
C GLY A 243 16.21 -22.82 3.43
N ILE A 244 17.11 -22.34 2.59
CA ILE A 244 17.61 -20.96 2.55
C ILE A 244 17.35 -20.35 1.19
N MET A 245 17.37 -19.00 1.12
CA MET A 245 17.30 -18.22 -0.12
C MET A 245 18.71 -17.76 -0.52
N ALA A 246 19.30 -18.35 -1.58
CA ALA A 246 20.68 -18.06 -2.00
C ALA A 246 20.91 -18.08 -3.52
N PRO A 247 20.45 -17.12 -4.31
CA PRO A 247 19.25 -16.30 -4.21
C PRO A 247 17.95 -17.13 -4.35
N ASP A 248 18.02 -18.26 -5.09
CA ASP A 248 16.93 -19.21 -5.22
C ASP A 248 16.78 -20.08 -3.98
N GLN A 249 15.65 -20.72 -3.84
CA GLN A 249 15.39 -21.67 -2.77
C GLN A 249 16.34 -22.87 -2.85
N GLN A 250 17.12 -23.06 -1.79
CA GLN A 250 18.02 -24.21 -1.65
C GLN A 250 17.64 -25.01 -0.42
N GLN A 251 17.27 -26.27 -0.62
CA GLN A 251 16.94 -27.16 0.48
C GLN A 251 18.19 -27.49 1.32
N ILE A 252 18.01 -27.51 2.64
CA ILE A 252 19.01 -27.94 3.61
C ILE A 252 18.37 -28.85 4.64
N ASP A 253 19.17 -29.48 5.49
CA ASP A 253 18.65 -30.43 6.48
C ASP A 253 18.24 -29.75 7.79
N ASP A 254 18.91 -28.68 8.18
CA ASP A 254 18.70 -28.01 9.47
C ASP A 254 19.05 -26.51 9.40
N LEU A 255 18.41 -25.75 10.27
CA LEU A 255 18.67 -24.31 10.54
C LEU A 255 18.83 -24.13 12.06
N HIS A 256 19.81 -23.30 12.43
CA HIS A 256 20.17 -23.01 13.81
C HIS A 256 19.83 -21.56 14.21
N ALA A 257 19.91 -21.27 15.52
CA ALA A 257 19.75 -19.94 16.06
C ALA A 257 20.54 -18.88 15.26
N GLY A 258 19.90 -17.76 14.91
CA GLY A 258 20.46 -16.69 14.11
C GLY A 258 20.28 -16.84 12.61
N GLU A 259 19.91 -18.01 12.08
CA GLU A 259 19.75 -18.23 10.65
C GLU A 259 18.37 -17.85 10.16
N VAL A 260 18.34 -17.38 8.91
CA VAL A 260 17.11 -17.03 8.15
C VAL A 260 16.88 -18.10 7.09
N GLY A 261 15.63 -18.55 6.97
CA GLY A 261 15.26 -19.57 5.99
C GLY A 261 13.78 -19.59 5.67
N TYR A 262 13.40 -20.61 4.92
CA TYR A 262 12.01 -20.90 4.61
C TYR A 262 11.65 -22.35 4.98
N LEU A 263 10.35 -22.60 5.17
CA LEU A 263 9.82 -23.94 5.34
C LEU A 263 8.54 -24.14 4.51
N ALA A 264 8.30 -25.39 4.17
CA ALA A 264 7.02 -25.87 3.65
C ALA A 264 6.55 -27.05 4.49
N ALA A 265 5.28 -27.07 4.85
CA ALA A 265 4.68 -28.08 5.72
C ALA A 265 3.25 -28.42 5.28
N SER A 266 2.98 -28.40 3.99
CA SER A 266 1.65 -28.64 3.39
C SER A 266 0.52 -27.85 4.07
N ILE A 267 0.82 -26.64 4.56
CA ILE A 267 -0.16 -25.75 5.19
C ILE A 267 -1.13 -25.25 4.11
N LYS A 268 -2.41 -25.52 4.29
CA LYS A 268 -3.43 -25.21 3.28
C LYS A 268 -4.01 -23.79 3.40
N SER A 269 -3.88 -23.18 4.56
CA SER A 269 -4.44 -21.85 4.84
C SER A 269 -3.37 -20.95 5.46
N VAL A 270 -3.17 -19.79 4.87
CA VAL A 270 -2.27 -18.75 5.44
C VAL A 270 -2.78 -18.23 6.78
N ALA A 271 -4.09 -18.27 7.02
CA ALA A 271 -4.63 -17.95 8.33
C ALA A 271 -4.05 -18.82 9.46
N ASP A 272 -3.47 -19.98 9.13
CA ASP A 272 -2.84 -20.86 10.08
C ASP A 272 -1.39 -20.48 10.38
N ALA A 273 -0.66 -19.98 9.39
CA ALA A 273 0.75 -19.52 9.51
C ALA A 273 0.82 -17.98 9.43
N ARG A 274 0.28 -17.32 10.45
CA ARG A 274 0.20 -15.86 10.49
C ARG A 274 1.60 -15.27 10.64
N VAL A 275 1.84 -14.20 9.92
CA VAL A 275 3.05 -13.40 10.11
C VAL A 275 3.08 -12.84 11.54
N GLY A 276 4.24 -12.95 12.19
CA GLY A 276 4.39 -12.62 13.61
C GLY A 276 4.09 -13.77 14.57
N ASP A 277 3.66 -14.93 14.06
CA ASP A 277 3.52 -16.12 14.91
C ASP A 277 4.89 -16.72 15.24
N THR A 278 4.93 -17.47 16.32
CA THR A 278 6.11 -18.18 16.78
C THR A 278 6.01 -19.66 16.42
N ILE A 279 7.04 -20.16 15.77
CA ILE A 279 7.23 -21.59 15.52
C ILE A 279 8.02 -22.17 16.68
N THR A 280 7.54 -23.29 17.23
CA THR A 280 8.29 -24.10 18.20
C THR A 280 8.17 -25.60 17.86
N LEU A 281 9.02 -26.43 18.47
CA LEU A 281 8.93 -27.88 18.27
C LEU A 281 7.82 -28.49 19.11
N LEU A 282 7.00 -29.35 18.52
CA LEU A 282 5.90 -30.00 19.23
C LEU A 282 6.37 -30.89 20.40
N ASN A 283 7.54 -31.53 20.24
CA ASN A 283 8.11 -32.44 21.23
C ASN A 283 8.80 -31.70 22.42
N SER A 284 9.19 -30.45 22.21
CA SER A 284 9.88 -29.61 23.20
C SER A 284 9.41 -28.16 23.04
N PRO A 285 8.15 -27.87 23.34
CA PRO A 285 7.58 -26.55 23.08
C PRO A 285 8.18 -25.50 24.00
N ALA A 286 8.38 -24.31 23.44
CA ALA A 286 8.72 -23.12 24.24
C ALA A 286 7.51 -22.69 25.09
N ASN A 287 7.76 -22.13 26.27
CA ASN A 287 6.70 -21.69 27.16
C ASN A 287 5.97 -20.44 26.67
N ASP A 288 6.72 -19.47 26.17
CA ASP A 288 6.21 -18.16 25.79
C ASP A 288 6.46 -17.87 24.30
N PRO A 289 5.51 -17.31 23.59
CA PRO A 289 5.72 -16.87 22.21
C PRO A 289 6.67 -15.66 22.16
N LEU A 290 7.28 -15.43 21.01
CA LEU A 290 7.98 -14.19 20.71
C LEU A 290 6.98 -13.02 20.66
N PRO A 291 7.43 -11.77 20.90
CA PRO A 291 6.59 -10.61 20.66
C PRO A 291 6.09 -10.63 19.22
N GLY A 292 4.78 -10.72 19.04
CA GLY A 292 4.17 -10.71 17.71
C GLY A 292 4.06 -9.31 17.14
N TYR A 293 3.81 -9.21 15.85
CA TYR A 293 3.54 -7.94 15.18
C TYR A 293 2.16 -7.40 15.54
N LYS A 294 2.01 -6.08 15.51
CA LYS A 294 0.69 -5.44 15.53
C LYS A 294 -0.07 -5.84 14.27
N THR A 295 -1.37 -6.11 14.37
CA THR A 295 -2.19 -6.37 13.19
C THR A 295 -2.33 -5.10 12.34
N ALA A 296 -2.10 -5.22 11.04
CA ALA A 296 -2.36 -4.15 10.11
C ALA A 296 -3.88 -3.86 10.05
N ASN A 297 -4.26 -2.61 10.27
CA ASN A 297 -5.64 -2.17 10.14
C ASN A 297 -5.79 -1.38 8.85
N PRO A 298 -6.69 -1.77 7.95
CA PRO A 298 -6.97 -1.00 6.74
C PRO A 298 -7.44 0.41 7.08
N MET A 299 -6.98 1.38 6.29
CA MET A 299 -7.35 2.79 6.41
C MET A 299 -8.19 3.28 5.24
N VAL A 300 -8.04 2.65 4.07
CA VAL A 300 -8.72 3.00 2.83
C VAL A 300 -9.59 1.84 2.39
N PHE A 301 -10.80 2.13 1.96
CA PHE A 301 -11.77 1.12 1.54
C PHE A 301 -12.34 1.47 0.17
N CYS A 302 -12.44 0.49 -0.72
CA CYS A 302 -13.19 0.63 -1.96
C CYS A 302 -13.96 -0.65 -2.29
N GLY A 303 -14.98 -0.54 -3.14
CA GLY A 303 -15.67 -1.69 -3.71
C GLY A 303 -14.97 -2.13 -5.00
N LEU A 304 -14.73 -3.42 -5.14
CA LEU A 304 -14.24 -4.06 -6.36
C LEU A 304 -15.36 -4.90 -6.97
N PHE A 305 -15.75 -4.56 -8.18
CA PHE A 305 -16.82 -5.24 -8.92
C PHE A 305 -16.29 -5.73 -10.26
N PRO A 306 -16.58 -6.96 -10.68
CA PRO A 306 -16.21 -7.40 -12.01
C PRO A 306 -17.08 -6.67 -13.05
N THR A 307 -16.48 -6.35 -14.20
CA THR A 307 -17.21 -5.75 -15.32
C THR A 307 -18.26 -6.71 -15.86
N ASP A 308 -17.95 -8.01 -15.91
CA ASP A 308 -18.86 -9.08 -16.25
C ASP A 308 -19.30 -9.83 -14.98
N ALA A 309 -20.61 -9.92 -14.76
CA ALA A 309 -21.17 -10.58 -13.57
C ALA A 309 -20.78 -12.07 -13.46
N ASP A 310 -20.49 -12.72 -14.57
CA ASP A 310 -20.06 -14.13 -14.60
C ASP A 310 -18.65 -14.33 -14.02
N GLN A 311 -17.82 -13.26 -13.94
CA GLN A 311 -16.48 -13.29 -13.33
C GLN A 311 -16.49 -13.12 -11.79
N PHE A 312 -17.65 -12.96 -11.14
CA PHE A 312 -17.70 -12.83 -9.67
C PHE A 312 -17.08 -14.04 -8.91
N PRO A 313 -17.30 -15.30 -9.31
CA PRO A 313 -16.62 -16.42 -8.69
C PRO A 313 -15.10 -16.37 -8.84
N ASP A 314 -14.61 -15.93 -10.00
CA ASP A 314 -13.17 -15.80 -10.27
C ASP A 314 -12.54 -14.68 -9.43
N LEU A 315 -13.23 -13.55 -9.28
CA LEU A 315 -12.81 -12.47 -8.39
C LEU A 315 -12.69 -12.95 -6.94
N ARG A 316 -13.64 -13.75 -6.45
CA ARG A 316 -13.57 -14.36 -5.11
C ARG A 316 -12.31 -15.18 -4.95
N VAL A 317 -12.08 -16.13 -5.87
CA VAL A 317 -10.92 -17.03 -5.81
C VAL A 317 -9.60 -16.23 -5.90
N SER A 318 -9.58 -15.19 -6.71
CA SER A 318 -8.40 -14.33 -6.87
C SER A 318 -8.10 -13.51 -5.62
N LEU A 319 -9.13 -12.93 -4.97
CA LEU A 319 -8.99 -12.25 -3.68
C LEU A 319 -8.54 -13.21 -2.57
N GLU A 320 -9.09 -14.45 -2.52
CA GLU A 320 -8.63 -15.47 -1.60
C GLU A 320 -7.14 -15.79 -1.80
N LYS A 321 -6.69 -15.95 -3.04
CA LYS A 321 -5.27 -16.19 -3.36
C LYS A 321 -4.39 -14.99 -3.02
N LEU A 322 -4.83 -13.76 -3.33
CA LEU A 322 -4.08 -12.56 -2.98
C LEU A 322 -3.93 -12.39 -1.47
N GLN A 323 -5.00 -12.60 -0.71
CA GLN A 323 -4.96 -12.52 0.76
C GLN A 323 -3.97 -13.53 1.36
N LEU A 324 -3.68 -14.64 0.65
CA LEU A 324 -2.67 -15.59 1.06
C LEU A 324 -1.24 -15.02 0.98
N SER A 325 -1.00 -14.06 0.10
CA SER A 325 0.31 -13.40 -0.06
C SER A 325 0.35 -11.99 0.52
N ASP A 326 -0.79 -11.46 0.96
CA ASP A 326 -0.98 -10.11 1.47
C ASP A 326 -1.90 -10.13 2.71
N ALA A 327 -1.29 -10.24 3.88
CA ALA A 327 -2.01 -10.33 5.15
C ALA A 327 -2.74 -9.03 5.54
N ALA A 328 -2.44 -7.91 4.89
CA ALA A 328 -3.07 -6.62 5.13
C ALA A 328 -4.40 -6.47 4.37
N LEU A 329 -4.58 -7.19 3.27
CA LEU A 329 -5.81 -7.18 2.48
C LEU A 329 -6.97 -7.79 3.26
N LYS A 330 -8.01 -6.99 3.49
CA LYS A 330 -9.30 -7.47 4.04
C LYS A 330 -10.39 -7.25 3.01
N TYR A 331 -11.31 -8.20 2.90
CA TYR A 331 -12.44 -8.06 1.99
C TYR A 331 -13.70 -8.72 2.55
N GLU A 332 -14.84 -8.17 2.20
CA GLU A 332 -16.17 -8.65 2.55
C GLU A 332 -17.08 -8.61 1.31
N PRO A 333 -18.03 -9.55 1.16
CA PRO A 333 -18.98 -9.50 0.06
C PRO A 333 -19.80 -8.20 0.08
N GLU A 334 -19.90 -7.54 -1.05
CA GLU A 334 -20.71 -6.35 -1.24
C GLU A 334 -21.69 -6.55 -2.42
N THR A 335 -22.88 -5.98 -2.29
CA THR A 335 -23.89 -6.01 -3.37
C THR A 335 -24.31 -4.59 -3.70
N SER A 336 -24.20 -4.23 -4.98
CA SER A 336 -24.67 -2.95 -5.52
C SER A 336 -25.86 -3.16 -6.43
N SER A 337 -26.89 -2.31 -6.30
CA SER A 337 -28.03 -2.31 -7.20
C SER A 337 -27.67 -2.00 -8.66
N ALA A 338 -26.58 -1.24 -8.86
CA ALA A 338 -26.10 -0.83 -10.18
C ALA A 338 -25.07 -1.81 -10.79
N MET A 339 -24.20 -2.42 -9.97
CA MET A 339 -23.06 -3.23 -10.43
C MET A 339 -23.19 -4.73 -10.13
N GLY A 340 -24.20 -5.14 -9.35
CA GLY A 340 -24.38 -6.53 -8.96
C GLY A 340 -23.51 -6.92 -7.76
N PHE A 341 -22.92 -8.12 -7.82
CA PHE A 341 -22.11 -8.67 -6.75
C PHE A 341 -20.64 -8.28 -6.90
N GLY A 342 -20.00 -7.93 -5.79
CA GLY A 342 -18.60 -7.56 -5.70
C GLY A 342 -18.06 -7.77 -4.29
N PHE A 343 -16.95 -7.11 -3.98
CA PHE A 343 -16.34 -7.15 -2.65
C PHE A 343 -15.97 -5.74 -2.19
N ARG A 344 -16.24 -5.46 -0.94
CA ARG A 344 -15.69 -4.32 -0.21
C ARG A 344 -14.32 -4.69 0.28
N CYS A 345 -13.28 -4.00 -0.18
CA CYS A 345 -11.89 -4.29 0.16
C CYS A 345 -11.29 -3.16 0.99
N GLY A 346 -10.48 -3.53 1.99
CA GLY A 346 -9.74 -2.62 2.84
C GLY A 346 -8.25 -2.73 2.60
N PHE A 347 -7.58 -1.57 2.51
CA PHE A 347 -6.17 -1.40 2.13
C PHE A 347 -5.44 -0.51 3.13
N LEU A 348 -4.11 -0.64 3.21
CA LEU A 348 -3.27 0.19 4.07
C LEU A 348 -3.22 1.65 3.59
N GLY A 349 -3.22 1.86 2.28
CA GLY A 349 -3.18 3.17 1.64
C GLY A 349 -3.57 3.08 0.17
N LEU A 350 -3.39 4.18 -0.57
CA LEU A 350 -3.73 4.24 -1.99
C LEU A 350 -2.81 3.38 -2.86
N LEU A 351 -1.51 3.45 -2.62
CA LEU A 351 -0.55 2.66 -3.40
C LEU A 351 -0.82 1.17 -3.22
N HIS A 352 -1.15 0.73 -1.99
CA HIS A 352 -1.54 -0.64 -1.73
C HIS A 352 -2.81 -1.02 -2.51
N MET A 353 -3.82 -0.14 -2.56
CA MET A 353 -5.05 -0.34 -3.34
C MET A 353 -4.75 -0.51 -4.84
N GLU A 354 -3.93 0.38 -5.40
CA GLU A 354 -3.55 0.33 -6.82
C GLU A 354 -2.79 -0.96 -7.17
N ILE A 355 -1.86 -1.37 -6.31
CA ILE A 355 -1.09 -2.60 -6.50
C ILE A 355 -2.01 -3.82 -6.49
N VAL A 356 -2.93 -3.92 -5.54
CA VAL A 356 -3.89 -5.03 -5.49
C VAL A 356 -4.80 -5.03 -6.72
N GLN A 357 -5.27 -3.87 -7.17
CA GLN A 357 -6.06 -3.74 -8.39
C GLN A 357 -5.27 -4.23 -9.61
N GLU A 358 -4.05 -3.71 -9.83
CA GLU A 358 -3.23 -4.10 -10.98
C GLU A 358 -2.85 -5.59 -10.96
N ARG A 359 -2.64 -6.15 -9.77
CA ARG A 359 -2.39 -7.59 -9.63
C ARG A 359 -3.62 -8.41 -10.03
N LEU A 360 -4.82 -8.01 -9.59
CA LEU A 360 -6.06 -8.67 -10.00
C LEU A 360 -6.29 -8.61 -11.50
N GLU A 361 -5.99 -7.47 -12.13
CA GLU A 361 -6.11 -7.28 -13.57
C GLU A 361 -5.06 -8.08 -14.36
N ARG A 362 -3.78 -8.05 -13.95
CA ARG A 362 -2.67 -8.64 -14.71
C ARG A 362 -2.43 -10.12 -14.41
N GLU A 363 -2.48 -10.53 -13.13
CA GLU A 363 -2.17 -11.92 -12.74
C GLU A 363 -3.38 -12.85 -12.90
N TYR A 364 -4.61 -12.30 -12.82
CA TYR A 364 -5.84 -13.08 -12.82
C TYR A 364 -6.78 -12.76 -14.00
N ASP A 365 -6.37 -11.87 -14.91
CA ASP A 365 -7.12 -11.49 -16.12
C ASP A 365 -8.56 -11.03 -15.81
N LEU A 366 -8.73 -10.18 -14.79
CA LEU A 366 -10.00 -9.67 -14.34
C LEU A 366 -10.18 -8.21 -14.78
N ASP A 367 -11.30 -7.91 -15.43
CA ASP A 367 -11.71 -6.53 -15.70
C ASP A 367 -12.53 -6.01 -14.51
N LEU A 368 -12.01 -5.00 -13.80
CA LEU A 368 -12.58 -4.53 -12.55
C LEU A 368 -13.13 -3.09 -12.64
N ILE A 369 -14.24 -2.87 -11.96
CA ILE A 369 -14.76 -1.55 -11.63
C ILE A 369 -14.44 -1.27 -10.18
N VAL A 370 -13.66 -0.22 -9.94
CA VAL A 370 -13.26 0.23 -8.60
C VAL A 370 -14.12 1.43 -8.22
N THR A 371 -14.67 1.42 -7.01
CA THR A 371 -15.39 2.59 -6.48
C THR A 371 -14.44 3.62 -5.93
N ALA A 372 -14.90 4.85 -5.71
CA ALA A 372 -14.10 5.87 -5.05
C ALA A 372 -13.61 5.39 -3.68
N PRO A 373 -12.32 5.62 -3.34
CA PRO A 373 -11.80 5.27 -2.03
C PRO A 373 -12.53 6.04 -0.94
N SER A 374 -12.80 5.38 0.16
CA SER A 374 -13.44 5.93 1.35
C SER A 374 -12.66 5.56 2.61
N VAL A 375 -12.90 6.31 3.68
CA VAL A 375 -12.35 6.04 5.01
C VAL A 375 -13.44 5.50 5.93
N ILE A 376 -13.06 4.99 7.09
CA ILE A 376 -14.03 4.59 8.11
C ILE A 376 -14.55 5.85 8.83
N TYR A 377 -15.85 6.05 8.80
CA TYR A 377 -16.53 7.11 9.55
C TYR A 377 -17.14 6.53 10.83
N LYS A 378 -17.08 7.29 11.91
CA LYS A 378 -17.79 6.95 13.15
C LYS A 378 -19.08 7.75 13.20
N VAL A 379 -20.20 7.07 13.26
CA VAL A 379 -21.54 7.68 13.29
C VAL A 379 -22.11 7.50 14.70
N ASN A 380 -22.39 8.63 15.34
CA ASN A 380 -23.05 8.66 16.66
C ASN A 380 -24.57 8.63 16.44
N LEU A 381 -25.22 7.59 16.94
CA LEU A 381 -26.66 7.40 16.81
C LEU A 381 -27.40 8.04 18.00
N THR A 382 -28.65 8.46 17.76
CA THR A 382 -29.46 9.17 18.77
C THR A 382 -29.89 8.28 19.95
N GLN A 383 -30.01 6.96 19.74
CA GLN A 383 -30.58 6.04 20.76
C GLN A 383 -29.80 4.71 20.91
N GLN A 384 -28.66 4.56 20.26
CA GLN A 384 -27.88 3.33 20.23
C GLN A 384 -26.38 3.62 20.37
N GLU A 385 -25.57 2.56 20.50
CA GLU A 385 -24.11 2.66 20.45
C GLU A 385 -23.62 3.20 19.09
N ASN A 386 -22.47 3.85 19.12
CA ASN A 386 -21.81 4.37 17.93
C ASN A 386 -21.46 3.25 16.96
N ILE A 387 -21.63 3.49 15.68
CA ILE A 387 -21.28 2.54 14.62
C ILE A 387 -20.15 3.07 13.74
N PHE A 388 -19.31 2.17 13.27
CA PHE A 388 -18.27 2.48 12.29
C PHE A 388 -18.74 2.07 10.89
N ILE A 389 -18.62 2.98 9.94
CA ILE A 389 -19.12 2.81 8.58
C ILE A 389 -17.98 3.10 7.61
N ASP A 390 -17.65 2.15 6.77
CA ASP A 390 -16.67 2.24 5.69
C ASP A 390 -17.35 2.51 4.33
N ASN A 391 -18.62 2.12 4.19
CA ASN A 391 -19.40 2.31 2.97
C ASN A 391 -20.34 3.53 3.08
N PRO A 392 -20.11 4.61 2.29
CA PRO A 392 -20.96 5.81 2.30
C PRO A 392 -22.45 5.56 2.06
N SER A 393 -22.81 4.51 1.29
CA SER A 393 -24.19 4.21 0.96
C SER A 393 -25.01 3.69 2.17
N THR A 394 -24.32 3.14 3.18
CA THR A 394 -24.95 2.53 4.37
C THR A 394 -25.17 3.50 5.52
N ILE A 395 -24.77 4.77 5.37
CA ILE A 395 -24.99 5.80 6.41
C ILE A 395 -26.47 5.94 6.75
N PRO A 396 -26.84 5.84 8.05
CA PRO A 396 -28.21 6.08 8.53
C PRO A 396 -28.73 7.46 8.14
N ASP A 397 -30.05 7.58 8.01
CA ASP A 397 -30.68 8.84 7.70
C ASP A 397 -30.42 9.91 8.77
N PRO A 398 -30.42 11.21 8.41
CA PRO A 398 -30.11 12.30 9.34
C PRO A 398 -30.93 12.33 10.62
N GLN A 399 -32.15 11.75 10.62
CA GLN A 399 -33.02 11.68 11.79
C GLN A 399 -32.58 10.65 12.83
N LEU A 400 -31.80 9.64 12.42
CA LEU A 400 -31.35 8.54 13.29
C LEU A 400 -29.96 8.77 13.85
N ARG A 401 -29.25 9.82 13.42
CA ARG A 401 -27.89 10.13 13.83
C ARG A 401 -27.76 11.51 14.46
N GLU A 402 -26.93 11.62 15.46
CA GLU A 402 -26.58 12.89 16.11
C GLU A 402 -25.42 13.60 15.37
N SER A 403 -24.40 12.85 14.99
CA SER A 403 -23.22 13.39 14.31
C SER A 403 -22.45 12.34 13.53
N ILE A 404 -21.63 12.80 12.61
CA ILE A 404 -20.63 11.99 11.92
C ILE A 404 -19.25 12.51 12.32
N GLU A 405 -18.37 11.60 12.69
CA GLU A 405 -16.96 11.88 12.96
C GLU A 405 -16.11 11.24 11.86
N GLU A 406 -15.13 12.00 11.37
CA GLU A 406 -14.16 11.53 10.38
C GLU A 406 -12.77 11.33 11.02
N PRO A 407 -11.96 10.39 10.52
CA PRO A 407 -10.62 10.17 11.00
C PRO A 407 -9.71 11.35 10.61
N TYR A 408 -8.90 11.80 11.57
CA TYR A 408 -7.89 12.83 11.39
C TYR A 408 -6.50 12.23 11.49
N VAL A 409 -5.61 12.75 10.68
CA VAL A 409 -4.18 12.41 10.70
C VAL A 409 -3.35 13.64 11.04
N LYS A 410 -2.30 13.43 11.83
CA LYS A 410 -1.19 14.35 11.94
C LYS A 410 -0.26 14.07 10.76
N MET A 411 -0.09 15.07 9.91
CA MET A 411 0.74 15.01 8.73
C MET A 411 1.98 15.86 8.92
N GLU A 412 3.13 15.31 8.60
CA GLU A 412 4.42 15.99 8.57
C GLU A 412 4.91 16.02 7.13
N ILE A 413 5.07 17.22 6.57
CA ILE A 413 5.52 17.44 5.19
C ILE A 413 6.93 18.03 5.22
N TYR A 414 7.85 17.35 4.58
CA TYR A 414 9.25 17.75 4.45
C TYR A 414 9.48 18.33 3.06
N ALA A 415 9.97 19.55 2.98
CA ALA A 415 10.17 20.22 1.71
C ALA A 415 11.24 21.31 1.76
N PRO A 416 11.82 21.70 0.60
CA PRO A 416 12.60 22.93 0.48
C PRO A 416 11.76 24.16 0.84
N ASN A 417 12.38 25.13 1.49
CA ASN A 417 11.73 26.35 2.00
C ASN A 417 10.97 27.15 0.93
N GLU A 418 11.42 27.11 -0.31
CA GLU A 418 10.79 27.80 -1.45
C GLU A 418 9.34 27.34 -1.74
N PHE A 419 8.98 26.11 -1.37
CA PHE A 419 7.64 25.53 -1.60
C PHE A 419 6.67 25.74 -0.43
N ASN A 420 7.06 26.38 0.67
CA ASN A 420 6.23 26.55 1.86
C ASN A 420 4.85 27.13 1.54
N GLY A 421 4.82 28.27 0.83
CA GLY A 421 3.56 28.92 0.49
C GLY A 421 2.61 28.04 -0.33
N THR A 422 3.18 27.27 -1.27
CA THR A 422 2.42 26.34 -2.12
C THR A 422 1.84 25.18 -1.31
N LEU A 423 2.64 24.62 -0.41
CA LEU A 423 2.23 23.51 0.47
C LEU A 423 1.20 23.94 1.51
N MET A 424 1.41 25.11 2.12
CA MET A 424 0.42 25.67 3.04
C MET A 424 -0.92 25.92 2.35
N GLY A 425 -0.90 26.43 1.11
CA GLY A 425 -2.10 26.57 0.28
C GLY A 425 -2.81 25.24 0.03
N LEU A 426 -2.06 24.20 -0.37
CA LEU A 426 -2.59 22.86 -0.58
C LEU A 426 -3.25 22.30 0.69
N CYS A 427 -2.58 22.41 1.83
CA CYS A 427 -3.13 21.93 3.11
C CYS A 427 -4.42 22.67 3.49
N GLN A 428 -4.50 23.98 3.26
CA GLN A 428 -5.71 24.79 3.53
C GLN A 428 -6.86 24.40 2.58
N GLU A 429 -6.60 24.17 1.30
CA GLU A 429 -7.58 23.66 0.33
C GLU A 429 -8.18 22.33 0.80
N ARG A 430 -7.41 21.52 1.53
CA ARG A 430 -7.77 20.19 2.07
C ARG A 430 -8.22 20.21 3.53
N ARG A 431 -8.71 21.34 4.02
CA ARG A 431 -9.23 21.50 5.40
C ARG A 431 -8.17 21.23 6.50
N GLY A 432 -6.89 21.33 6.15
CA GLY A 432 -5.80 21.15 7.10
C GLY A 432 -5.74 22.26 8.13
N VAL A 433 -5.52 21.89 9.37
CA VAL A 433 -5.26 22.80 10.49
C VAL A 433 -3.76 22.86 10.70
N PHE A 434 -3.19 24.04 10.54
CA PHE A 434 -1.76 24.27 10.79
C PHE A 434 -1.44 24.11 12.28
N ILE A 435 -0.43 23.32 12.60
CA ILE A 435 0.01 23.07 13.98
C ILE A 435 1.36 23.75 14.22
N ASP A 436 2.36 23.46 13.38
CA ASP A 436 3.72 23.93 13.60
C ASP A 436 4.52 23.95 12.29
N MET A 437 5.60 24.74 12.27
CA MET A 437 6.58 24.73 11.21
C MET A 437 7.97 24.75 11.82
N LYS A 438 8.78 23.75 11.50
CA LYS A 438 10.14 23.62 12.00
C LYS A 438 11.14 23.76 10.87
N TYR A 439 12.10 24.63 11.02
CA TYR A 439 13.26 24.67 10.14
C TYR A 439 14.23 23.57 10.54
N ILE A 440 14.48 22.65 9.63
CA ILE A 440 15.42 21.56 9.84
C ILE A 440 16.82 22.05 9.51
N THR A 441 16.94 22.70 8.36
CA THR A 441 18.15 23.41 7.90
C THR A 441 17.74 24.79 7.40
N THR A 442 18.69 25.61 6.96
CA THR A 442 18.40 26.93 6.34
C THR A 442 17.51 26.81 5.10
N ASP A 443 17.60 25.68 4.40
CA ASP A 443 16.96 25.46 3.10
C ASP A 443 15.76 24.51 3.16
N ARG A 444 15.53 23.81 4.29
CA ARG A 444 14.46 22.80 4.44
C ARG A 444 13.60 23.01 5.68
N VAL A 445 12.32 22.72 5.53
CA VAL A 445 11.32 22.83 6.59
C VAL A 445 10.49 21.58 6.72
N THR A 446 9.97 21.38 7.94
CA THR A 446 8.87 20.46 8.21
C THR A 446 7.61 21.27 8.52
N LEU A 447 6.56 21.06 7.73
CA LEU A 447 5.23 21.60 8.00
C LEU A 447 4.40 20.52 8.70
N ILE A 448 3.81 20.88 9.83
CA ILE A 448 2.99 19.95 10.62
C ILE A 448 1.54 20.42 10.56
N TYR A 449 0.67 19.53 10.06
CA TYR A 449 -0.75 19.77 9.91
C TYR A 449 -1.58 18.63 10.52
N GLU A 450 -2.78 18.94 10.95
CA GLU A 450 -3.83 17.97 11.22
C GLU A 450 -4.87 18.06 10.11
N ILE A 451 -5.05 16.97 9.35
CA ILE A 451 -5.88 16.93 8.14
C ILE A 451 -6.84 15.75 8.23
N PRO A 452 -8.10 15.87 7.76
CA PRO A 452 -8.98 14.72 7.60
C PRO A 452 -8.38 13.69 6.65
N LEU A 453 -8.34 12.42 7.05
CA LEU A 453 -7.76 11.35 6.22
C LEU A 453 -8.44 11.25 4.84
N ALA A 454 -9.74 11.51 4.76
CA ALA A 454 -10.49 11.50 3.50
C ALA A 454 -9.97 12.51 2.47
N GLU A 455 -9.37 13.61 2.90
CA GLU A 455 -8.78 14.63 2.01
C GLU A 455 -7.36 14.26 1.56
N VAL A 456 -6.72 13.33 2.28
CA VAL A 456 -5.36 12.85 1.98
C VAL A 456 -5.39 11.69 0.97
N VAL A 457 -6.33 10.75 1.16
CA VAL A 457 -6.37 9.50 0.39
C VAL A 457 -6.86 9.65 -1.05
N THR A 458 -7.25 10.82 -1.51
CA THR A 458 -7.72 11.00 -2.89
C THR A 458 -6.57 11.31 -3.85
N ASP A 459 -5.99 12.49 -3.76
CA ASP A 459 -4.97 12.99 -4.70
C ASP A 459 -3.93 13.90 -4.05
N PHE A 460 -3.91 13.97 -2.71
CA PHE A 460 -3.04 14.90 -1.99
C PHE A 460 -1.56 14.65 -2.29
N PHE A 461 -1.15 13.38 -2.34
CA PHE A 461 0.24 13.01 -2.61
C PHE A 461 0.66 13.48 -4.01
N ASP A 462 -0.16 13.23 -5.02
CA ASP A 462 0.12 13.62 -6.41
C ASP A 462 0.17 15.13 -6.58
N GLN A 463 -0.76 15.85 -5.95
CA GLN A 463 -0.79 17.31 -5.93
C GLN A 463 0.45 17.88 -5.23
N MET A 464 0.85 17.31 -4.11
CA MET A 464 2.05 17.70 -3.38
C MET A 464 3.30 17.50 -4.24
N LYS A 465 3.50 16.33 -4.82
CA LYS A 465 4.64 16.00 -5.70
C LYS A 465 4.67 16.91 -6.93
N SER A 466 3.53 17.08 -7.60
CA SER A 466 3.43 17.92 -8.79
C SER A 466 3.74 19.40 -8.49
N ARG A 467 3.19 19.96 -7.42
CA ARG A 467 3.38 21.36 -7.03
C ARG A 467 4.79 21.66 -6.50
N THR A 468 5.53 20.64 -6.10
CA THR A 468 6.90 20.77 -5.56
C THR A 468 7.97 20.14 -6.44
N GLN A 469 7.66 19.87 -7.71
CA GLN A 469 8.60 19.24 -8.67
C GLN A 469 9.21 17.92 -8.15
N GLY A 470 8.48 17.19 -7.30
CA GLY A 470 8.93 15.94 -6.70
C GLY A 470 9.73 16.07 -5.40
N TYR A 471 10.09 17.30 -4.98
CA TYR A 471 10.97 17.48 -3.81
C TYR A 471 10.29 17.33 -2.45
N ALA A 472 8.97 17.48 -2.34
CA ALA A 472 8.30 17.29 -1.07
C ALA A 472 8.02 15.82 -0.80
N SER A 473 8.18 15.41 0.46
CA SER A 473 7.75 14.13 0.97
C SER A 473 6.85 14.32 2.20
N MET A 474 6.01 13.35 2.50
CA MET A 474 5.10 13.41 3.63
C MET A 474 5.01 12.09 4.37
N GLU A 475 4.69 12.20 5.64
CA GLU A 475 4.31 11.12 6.51
C GLU A 475 3.07 11.50 7.30
N TYR A 476 2.24 10.52 7.66
CA TYR A 476 1.04 10.78 8.47
C TYR A 476 0.72 9.67 9.45
N HIS A 477 0.16 10.05 10.60
CA HIS A 477 -0.27 9.12 11.64
C HIS A 477 -1.70 9.44 12.08
N LEU A 478 -2.52 8.41 12.28
CA LEU A 478 -3.90 8.57 12.75
C LEU A 478 -3.89 9.12 14.20
N ILE A 479 -4.61 10.23 14.42
CA ILE A 479 -4.74 10.87 15.73
C ILE A 479 -6.13 10.73 16.35
N GLY A 480 -7.06 10.06 15.68
CA GLY A 480 -8.42 9.79 16.15
C GLY A 480 -9.51 10.38 15.28
N TYR A 481 -10.71 10.48 15.83
CA TYR A 481 -11.90 10.92 15.12
C TYR A 481 -12.36 12.28 15.61
N ARG A 482 -12.85 13.13 14.68
CA ARG A 482 -13.40 14.45 15.00
C ARG A 482 -14.73 14.67 14.29
N LYS A 483 -15.66 15.27 15.01
CA LYS A 483 -16.97 15.68 14.49
C LYS A 483 -16.79 16.81 13.47
N ASN A 484 -17.45 16.66 12.31
CA ASN A 484 -17.49 17.67 11.27
C ASN A 484 -18.86 17.72 10.60
N ASP A 485 -19.15 18.80 9.87
CA ASP A 485 -20.38 19.00 9.09
C ASP A 485 -20.34 18.18 7.79
N LEU A 486 -20.44 16.85 7.93
CA LEU A 486 -20.41 15.92 6.84
C LEU A 486 -21.81 15.57 6.34
N VAL A 487 -21.95 15.47 5.03
CA VAL A 487 -23.19 15.10 4.36
C VAL A 487 -22.95 13.97 3.37
N ARG A 488 -23.97 13.10 3.23
CA ARG A 488 -23.98 12.10 2.16
C ARG A 488 -24.41 12.77 0.87
N LEU A 489 -23.57 12.70 -0.14
CA LEU A 489 -23.80 13.14 -1.50
C LEU A 489 -24.20 11.94 -2.34
N ASP A 490 -25.47 11.87 -2.73
CA ASP A 490 -26.01 10.81 -3.58
C ASP A 490 -26.03 11.26 -5.03
N VAL A 491 -25.65 10.38 -5.96
CA VAL A 491 -25.78 10.58 -7.40
C VAL A 491 -26.96 9.76 -7.91
N LEU A 492 -27.86 10.44 -8.60
CA LEU A 492 -29.04 9.83 -9.20
C LEU A 492 -28.90 9.83 -10.73
N ILE A 493 -28.96 8.67 -11.34
CA ILE A 493 -28.96 8.48 -12.79
C ILE A 493 -30.31 7.92 -13.19
N ASN A 494 -31.04 8.65 -14.04
CA ASN A 494 -32.42 8.33 -14.41
C ASN A 494 -33.36 8.20 -13.21
N SER A 495 -33.12 8.96 -12.14
CA SER A 495 -33.87 8.95 -10.87
C SER A 495 -33.62 7.71 -9.98
N GLU A 496 -32.69 6.86 -10.34
CA GLU A 496 -32.20 5.75 -9.51
C GLU A 496 -30.84 6.12 -8.88
N ARG A 497 -30.65 5.78 -7.61
CA ARG A 497 -29.39 6.05 -6.91
C ARG A 497 -28.30 5.12 -7.41
N ALA A 498 -27.18 5.70 -7.79
CA ALA A 498 -25.96 4.97 -8.14
C ALA A 498 -25.09 4.84 -6.88
N ASP A 499 -25.31 3.80 -6.07
CA ASP A 499 -24.61 3.60 -4.79
C ASP A 499 -23.09 3.70 -4.87
N PRO A 500 -22.42 3.19 -5.93
CA PRO A 500 -20.96 3.31 -6.07
C PRO A 500 -20.44 4.74 -6.26
N LEU A 501 -21.31 5.67 -6.65
CA LEU A 501 -21.01 7.09 -6.80
C LEU A 501 -21.40 7.93 -5.57
N THR A 502 -21.94 7.27 -4.54
CA THR A 502 -22.27 7.93 -3.27
C THR A 502 -21.00 8.21 -2.51
N SER A 503 -20.85 9.41 -1.98
CA SER A 503 -19.70 9.83 -1.20
C SER A 503 -20.11 10.62 0.04
N ILE A 504 -19.23 10.66 1.05
CA ILE A 504 -19.35 11.53 2.21
C ILE A 504 -18.44 12.72 1.98
N VAL A 505 -19.01 13.91 2.01
CA VAL A 505 -18.27 15.14 1.72
C VAL A 505 -18.60 16.21 2.77
N HIS A 506 -17.70 17.17 2.93
CA HIS A 506 -17.99 18.33 3.77
C HIS A 506 -19.09 19.17 3.13
N LYS A 507 -20.03 19.66 3.94
CA LYS A 507 -21.22 20.39 3.50
C LYS A 507 -20.90 21.56 2.58
N ASP A 508 -19.86 22.33 2.88
CA ASP A 508 -19.46 23.50 2.10
C ASP A 508 -18.92 23.13 0.71
N LYS A 509 -18.27 21.97 0.58
CA LYS A 509 -17.75 21.46 -0.72
C LYS A 509 -18.78 20.69 -1.53
N ALA A 510 -19.88 20.26 -0.91
CA ALA A 510 -20.87 19.36 -1.52
C ALA A 510 -21.46 19.88 -2.83
N TYR A 511 -21.74 21.18 -2.92
CA TYR A 511 -22.28 21.79 -4.15
C TYR A 511 -21.26 21.75 -5.31
N GLY A 512 -20.02 22.17 -5.04
CA GLY A 512 -18.93 22.16 -6.04
C GLY A 512 -18.65 20.77 -6.58
N ILE A 513 -18.44 19.81 -5.66
CA ILE A 513 -18.19 18.39 -6.00
C ILE A 513 -19.38 17.80 -6.76
N GLY A 514 -20.61 17.99 -6.27
CA GLY A 514 -21.81 17.47 -6.91
C GLY A 514 -22.02 18.02 -8.33
N ARG A 515 -21.70 19.30 -8.55
CA ARG A 515 -21.79 19.93 -9.87
C ARG A 515 -20.76 19.38 -10.85
N SER A 516 -19.49 19.37 -10.45
CA SER A 516 -18.40 18.82 -11.27
C SER A 516 -18.65 17.36 -11.64
N LEU A 517 -19.13 16.57 -10.69
CA LEU A 517 -19.47 15.17 -10.89
C LEU A 517 -20.57 14.97 -11.92
N VAL A 518 -21.67 15.74 -11.82
CA VAL A 518 -22.80 15.66 -12.74
C VAL A 518 -22.41 16.11 -14.15
N GLU A 519 -21.59 17.16 -14.28
CA GLU A 519 -21.08 17.65 -15.57
C GLU A 519 -20.19 16.58 -16.24
N LYS A 520 -19.26 15.96 -15.49
CA LYS A 520 -18.38 14.92 -16.00
C LYS A 520 -19.13 13.65 -16.41
N LEU A 521 -20.09 13.20 -15.60
CA LEU A 521 -20.94 12.06 -15.92
C LEU A 521 -21.77 12.28 -17.19
N LYS A 522 -22.21 13.52 -17.43
CA LYS A 522 -22.90 13.88 -18.66
C LYS A 522 -22.03 13.75 -19.92
N GLU A 523 -20.75 14.01 -19.81
CA GLU A 523 -19.79 13.85 -20.92
C GLU A 523 -19.51 12.39 -21.23
N LEU A 524 -19.39 11.55 -20.19
CA LEU A 524 -18.95 10.17 -20.29
C LEU A 524 -20.08 9.18 -20.59
N ILE A 525 -21.29 9.42 -20.07
CA ILE A 525 -22.41 8.53 -20.31
C ILE A 525 -22.94 8.73 -21.74
N PRO A 526 -23.00 7.69 -22.59
CA PRO A 526 -23.45 7.81 -23.98
C PRO A 526 -24.93 8.13 -24.07
N LYS A 527 -25.29 8.87 -25.11
CA LYS A 527 -26.70 9.19 -25.41
C LYS A 527 -27.51 7.92 -25.71
N GLN A 528 -28.64 7.77 -25.03
CA GLN A 528 -29.53 6.64 -25.23
C GLN A 528 -30.84 7.08 -25.92
N GLN A 529 -31.76 6.14 -26.14
CA GLN A 529 -33.04 6.38 -26.83
C GLN A 529 -34.01 7.31 -26.06
N PHE A 530 -33.72 7.56 -24.78
CA PHE A 530 -34.51 8.43 -23.90
C PHE A 530 -33.61 9.45 -23.19
N LYS A 531 -34.23 10.50 -22.65
CA LYS A 531 -33.54 11.53 -21.88
C LYS A 531 -33.14 10.97 -20.52
N ILE A 532 -31.85 11.07 -20.15
CA ILE A 532 -31.28 10.64 -18.88
C ILE A 532 -31.02 11.87 -18.02
N PRO A 533 -31.77 12.12 -16.94
CA PRO A 533 -31.39 13.09 -15.93
C PRO A 533 -30.28 12.52 -15.07
N ILE A 534 -29.25 13.33 -14.80
CA ILE A 534 -28.17 13.05 -13.86
C ILE A 534 -28.27 14.12 -12.79
N GLN A 535 -28.31 13.73 -11.53
CA GLN A 535 -28.56 14.64 -10.41
C GLN A 535 -27.67 14.31 -9.25
N ALA A 536 -27.16 15.32 -8.56
CA ALA A 536 -26.52 15.18 -7.27
C ALA A 536 -27.47 15.70 -6.19
N SER A 537 -27.61 14.94 -5.09
CA SER A 537 -28.55 15.27 -4.02
C SER A 537 -27.96 15.04 -2.63
N ILE A 538 -28.45 15.82 -1.67
CA ILE A 538 -28.21 15.63 -0.24
C ILE A 538 -29.57 15.27 0.38
N GLY A 539 -29.74 13.99 0.73
CA GLY A 539 -31.04 13.47 1.11
C GLY A 539 -32.09 13.66 -0.02
N SER A 540 -33.19 14.34 0.27
CA SER A 540 -34.22 14.63 -0.72
C SER A 540 -33.98 15.89 -1.58
N ARG A 541 -32.95 16.69 -1.23
CA ARG A 541 -32.67 17.96 -1.90
C ARG A 541 -31.69 17.78 -3.03
N ILE A 542 -32.12 18.04 -4.27
CA ILE A 542 -31.25 18.09 -5.44
C ILE A 542 -30.44 19.38 -5.39
N ILE A 543 -29.09 19.28 -5.44
CA ILE A 543 -28.15 20.40 -5.41
C ILE A 543 -27.57 20.71 -6.78
N ALA A 544 -27.40 19.72 -7.66
CA ALA A 544 -26.97 19.91 -9.04
C ALA A 544 -27.74 18.97 -9.96
N SER A 545 -28.00 19.38 -11.20
CA SER A 545 -28.73 18.57 -12.16
C SER A 545 -28.31 18.88 -13.58
N GLU A 546 -28.00 17.84 -14.34
CA GLU A 546 -27.74 17.87 -15.76
C GLU A 546 -28.58 16.82 -16.48
N SER A 547 -28.63 16.85 -17.79
CA SER A 547 -29.38 15.86 -18.55
C SER A 547 -28.76 15.55 -19.90
N ILE A 548 -28.70 14.26 -20.21
CA ILE A 548 -28.28 13.76 -21.51
C ILE A 548 -29.51 13.71 -22.42
N SER A 549 -29.41 14.35 -23.58
CA SER A 549 -30.51 14.37 -24.56
C SER A 549 -30.69 13.01 -25.23
N ALA A 550 -31.93 12.61 -25.47
CA ALA A 550 -32.22 11.36 -26.18
C ALA A 550 -31.72 11.39 -27.63
N LEU A 551 -31.25 10.27 -28.14
CA LEU A 551 -31.05 10.07 -29.57
C LEU A 551 -32.36 10.36 -30.30
N ARG A 552 -32.33 11.24 -31.30
CA ARG A 552 -33.50 11.61 -32.10
C ARG A 552 -33.37 10.99 -33.48
N LYS A 553 -34.37 10.17 -33.85
CA LYS A 553 -34.60 9.84 -35.26
C LYS A 553 -35.41 10.98 -35.86
N ASP A 554 -34.97 11.53 -37.00
CA ASP A 554 -35.76 12.53 -37.70
C ASP A 554 -37.01 11.89 -38.32
N VAL A 555 -38.10 11.94 -37.56
CA VAL A 555 -39.40 11.38 -38.00
C VAL A 555 -40.14 12.32 -38.96
N LEU A 556 -39.62 13.54 -39.15
CA LEU A 556 -40.19 14.56 -40.02
C LEU A 556 -39.55 14.61 -41.41
N SER A 557 -38.38 13.98 -41.62
CA SER A 557 -37.66 13.98 -42.89
C SER A 557 -38.48 13.47 -44.09
N LYS A 558 -39.47 12.61 -43.83
CA LYS A 558 -40.39 12.08 -44.86
C LYS A 558 -41.72 12.83 -44.95
N CYS A 559 -41.88 13.93 -44.21
CA CYS A 559 -43.09 14.76 -44.25
C CYS A 559 -42.91 15.90 -45.25
N TYR A 560 -43.29 15.68 -46.51
CA TYR A 560 -43.36 16.72 -47.54
C TYR A 560 -44.59 17.58 -47.31
N GLY A 561 -44.44 18.94 -47.35
CA GLY A 561 -45.54 19.90 -47.28
C GLY A 561 -45.88 20.37 -45.85
N GLY A 562 -46.75 21.37 -45.78
CA GLY A 562 -47.09 22.14 -44.58
C GLY A 562 -48.05 21.50 -43.57
N ASP A 563 -48.27 20.17 -43.59
CA ASP A 563 -49.21 19.51 -42.65
C ASP A 563 -48.67 19.51 -41.21
N ILE A 564 -48.99 20.58 -40.48
CA ILE A 564 -48.62 20.81 -39.11
C ILE A 564 -49.26 19.77 -38.18
N SER A 565 -50.47 19.30 -38.50
CA SER A 565 -51.19 18.33 -37.66
C SER A 565 -50.51 16.95 -37.68
N ARG A 566 -50.11 16.52 -38.85
CA ARG A 566 -49.35 15.25 -39.02
C ARG A 566 -47.98 15.30 -38.36
N LYS A 567 -47.25 16.42 -38.47
CA LYS A 567 -45.97 16.65 -37.79
C LYS A 567 -46.12 16.58 -36.27
N LYS A 568 -47.12 17.26 -35.69
CA LYS A 568 -47.42 17.20 -34.24
C LYS A 568 -47.80 15.79 -33.79
N LYS A 569 -48.59 15.03 -34.58
CA LYS A 569 -48.98 13.66 -34.25
C LYS A 569 -47.81 12.71 -34.23
N LEU A 570 -46.86 12.82 -35.19
CA LEU A 570 -45.65 12.02 -35.24
C LEU A 570 -44.72 12.32 -34.06
N LEU A 571 -44.51 13.60 -33.72
CA LEU A 571 -43.71 14.01 -32.56
C LEU A 571 -44.33 13.52 -31.24
N LYS A 572 -45.69 13.61 -31.08
CA LYS A 572 -46.37 13.04 -29.90
C LYS A 572 -46.18 11.52 -29.79
N LYS A 573 -46.27 10.79 -30.93
CA LYS A 573 -46.04 9.33 -30.96
C LYS A 573 -44.61 8.97 -30.57
N GLN A 574 -43.64 9.73 -31.08
CA GLN A 574 -42.23 9.58 -30.71
C GLN A 574 -42.01 9.84 -29.21
N ALA A 575 -42.56 10.93 -28.66
CA ALA A 575 -42.48 11.27 -27.25
C ALA A 575 -43.11 10.18 -26.35
N LYS A 576 -44.28 9.64 -26.73
CA LYS A 576 -44.93 8.54 -26.00
C LYS A 576 -44.10 7.25 -26.03
N GLY A 577 -43.49 6.92 -27.19
CA GLY A 577 -42.55 5.78 -27.31
C GLY A 577 -41.32 5.93 -26.41
N LYS A 578 -40.71 7.11 -26.41
CA LYS A 578 -39.56 7.41 -25.53
C LYS A 578 -39.89 7.34 -24.03
N LYS A 579 -41.11 7.79 -23.65
CA LYS A 579 -41.58 7.67 -22.26
C LYS A 579 -41.73 6.21 -21.81
N ARG A 580 -42.20 5.34 -22.73
CA ARG A 580 -42.26 3.88 -22.45
C ARG A 580 -40.87 3.26 -22.34
N MET A 581 -39.95 3.60 -23.25
CA MET A 581 -38.57 3.13 -23.21
C MET A 581 -37.86 3.56 -21.92
N LYS A 582 -38.09 4.79 -21.45
CA LYS A 582 -37.57 5.27 -20.18
C LYS A 582 -38.00 4.43 -18.97
N ALA A 583 -39.24 3.93 -18.98
CA ALA A 583 -39.80 3.13 -17.88
C ALA A 583 -39.29 1.67 -17.87
N MET A 584 -38.69 1.20 -18.96
CA MET A 584 -38.23 -0.20 -19.13
C MET A 584 -36.71 -0.33 -19.28
N GLY A 585 -36.00 0.77 -19.60
CA GLY A 585 -34.56 0.74 -19.89
C GLY A 585 -33.74 1.02 -18.67
N LYS A 586 -32.84 0.10 -18.33
CA LYS A 586 -31.69 0.40 -17.42
C LYS A 586 -30.71 1.28 -18.18
N VAL A 587 -30.07 2.20 -17.47
CA VAL A 587 -28.98 3.02 -18.02
C VAL A 587 -27.69 2.28 -17.82
N GLU A 588 -27.00 1.91 -18.90
CA GLU A 588 -25.64 1.41 -18.84
C GLU A 588 -24.71 2.59 -18.54
N VAL A 589 -24.00 2.50 -17.42
CA VAL A 589 -23.00 3.46 -16.99
C VAL A 589 -21.64 2.86 -17.33
N PRO A 590 -20.87 3.47 -18.23
CA PRO A 590 -19.56 2.94 -18.62
C PRO A 590 -18.56 3.02 -17.45
N GLN A 591 -17.55 2.17 -17.50
CA GLN A 591 -16.52 2.09 -16.46
C GLN A 591 -15.79 3.43 -16.27
N GLU A 592 -15.53 4.16 -17.35
CA GLU A 592 -14.90 5.47 -17.30
C GLU A 592 -15.69 6.49 -16.47
N ALA A 593 -17.02 6.31 -16.36
CA ALA A 593 -17.85 7.19 -15.53
C ALA A 593 -17.59 6.97 -14.03
N PHE A 594 -17.29 5.76 -13.61
CA PHE A 594 -16.88 5.47 -12.22
C PHE A 594 -15.46 5.96 -11.94
N MET A 595 -14.54 5.75 -12.88
CA MET A 595 -13.18 6.27 -12.80
C MET A 595 -13.13 7.81 -12.79
N ALA A 596 -14.08 8.47 -13.43
CA ALA A 596 -14.17 9.94 -13.42
C ALA A 596 -14.41 10.52 -12.04
N VAL A 597 -15.07 9.77 -11.15
CA VAL A 597 -15.25 10.17 -9.74
C VAL A 597 -13.93 10.22 -9.01
N LEU A 598 -13.04 9.28 -9.29
CA LEU A 598 -11.68 9.25 -8.73
C LEU A 598 -10.84 10.45 -9.22
N LYS A 599 -11.07 10.89 -10.47
CA LYS A 599 -10.31 11.99 -11.11
C LYS A 599 -10.91 13.38 -10.89
N LEU A 600 -12.08 13.51 -10.28
CA LEU A 600 -12.70 14.82 -10.00
C LEU A 600 -11.99 15.62 -8.91
N ASN A 601 -11.11 14.97 -8.18
CA ASN A 601 -10.29 15.60 -7.17
C ASN A 601 -8.87 15.92 -7.68
N GLN A 602 -8.60 15.70 -8.97
CA GLN A 602 -7.35 16.06 -9.66
C GLN A 602 -7.40 17.53 -10.20
#